data_3a0427faa4e7b1e6a57f6525577d301f
#
_entry.id   3a0427faa4e7b1e6a57f6525577d301f
#
_cell.length_a   1.000
_cell.length_b   1.000
_cell.length_c   1.000
_cell.angle_alpha   90.00
_cell.angle_beta   90.00
_cell.angle_gamma   90.00
#
_symmetry.space_group_name_H-M   'P 1'
#
loop_
_entity.id
_entity.type
_entity.pdbx_description
1 polymer ?
#
loop_
_entity_poly.entity_id
_entity_poly.type
_entity_poly.pdbx_seq_one_letter_code
_entity_poly.pdbx_strand_id
1 'polypeptide(L)'
;LVLGFAWQKGWVPLTHDALIRAIELNGVAVEKNKTAFEWGRHLAQDREAVLKLAGDAPRAKADVIALPSLDTLIARRVDLLTAYQNAAYAAEFRAVVERVRAAEAAVVGAGQPLALTEAVVRNLSKLMAYKDEYEVARLYTDPAFLDKLRAQFEGEPGRDYQLNFWLAPPMTAKRDEKGHLVKQRFGPNTMRIFKVL
;
A
#
# COMPACT_ATOMS: atom_id res chain seq x y z
N LEU A 1 16.35 -3.86 10.90
CA LEU A 1 17.07 -5.09 10.55
C LEU A 1 17.90 -4.89 9.29
N VAL A 2 17.33 -4.54 8.13
CA VAL A 2 18.07 -4.34 6.86
C VAL A 2 19.16 -3.28 6.99
N LEU A 3 18.88 -2.16 7.65
CA LEU A 3 19.87 -1.10 7.88
C LEU A 3 21.07 -1.60 8.70
N GLY A 4 20.85 -2.37 9.78
CA GLY A 4 21.93 -2.93 10.59
C GLY A 4 22.78 -3.94 9.81
N PHE A 5 22.14 -4.75 8.95
CA PHE A 5 22.84 -5.66 8.04
C PHE A 5 23.74 -4.89 7.06
N ALA A 6 23.18 -3.90 6.37
CA ALA A 6 23.91 -3.10 5.39
C ALA A 6 25.08 -2.33 6.03
N TRP A 7 24.85 -1.78 7.23
CA TRP A 7 25.89 -1.09 7.98
C TRP A 7 27.04 -2.03 8.38
N GLN A 8 26.73 -3.21 8.89
CA GLN A 8 27.75 -4.20 9.27
C GLN A 8 28.56 -4.70 8.06
N LYS A 9 27.97 -4.66 6.85
CA LYS A 9 28.66 -4.95 5.59
C LYS A 9 29.48 -3.78 5.04
N GLY A 10 29.49 -2.63 5.73
CA GLY A 10 30.22 -1.44 5.29
C GLY A 10 29.57 -0.67 4.14
N TRP A 11 28.30 -0.94 3.83
CA TRP A 11 27.58 -0.29 2.73
C TRP A 11 26.99 1.08 3.13
N VAL A 12 26.97 1.38 4.42
CA VAL A 12 26.45 2.65 4.94
C VAL A 12 27.61 3.42 5.60
N PRO A 13 28.07 4.54 5.00
CA PRO A 13 29.26 5.27 5.46
C PRO A 13 28.93 6.25 6.60
N LEU A 14 28.30 5.74 7.66
CA LEU A 14 27.93 6.48 8.87
C LEU A 14 28.45 5.74 10.09
N THR A 15 28.71 6.45 11.18
CA THR A 15 29.07 5.84 12.45
C THR A 15 27.87 5.16 13.10
N HIS A 16 28.12 4.15 13.93
CA HIS A 16 27.10 3.49 14.74
C HIS A 16 26.29 4.50 15.55
N ASP A 17 26.97 5.39 16.27
CA ASP A 17 26.33 6.36 17.14
C ASP A 17 25.45 7.35 16.37
N ALA A 18 25.87 7.75 15.17
CA ALA A 18 25.04 8.60 14.31
C ALA A 18 23.73 7.90 13.90
N LEU A 19 23.77 6.61 13.60
CA LEU A 19 22.57 5.84 13.26
C LEU A 19 21.65 5.64 14.47
N ILE A 20 22.22 5.27 15.62
CA ILE A 20 21.45 5.16 16.86
C ILE A 20 20.80 6.50 17.22
N ARG A 21 21.56 7.60 17.11
CA ARG A 21 21.03 8.94 17.36
C ARG A 21 19.91 9.32 16.37
N ALA A 22 20.03 8.96 15.12
CA ALA A 22 18.98 9.19 14.13
C ALA A 22 17.69 8.41 14.46
N ILE A 23 17.81 7.16 14.95
CA ILE A 23 16.66 6.36 15.42
C ILE A 23 15.99 7.05 16.62
N GLU A 24 16.77 7.57 17.56
CA GLU A 24 16.25 8.31 18.72
C GLU A 24 15.51 9.57 18.31
N LEU A 25 16.10 10.38 17.43
CA LEU A 25 15.51 11.63 16.94
C LEU A 25 14.21 11.39 16.15
N ASN A 26 14.11 10.27 15.44
CA ASN A 26 12.89 9.89 14.75
C ASN A 26 11.71 9.64 15.71
N GLY A 27 11.98 9.24 16.95
CA GLY A 27 10.99 9.14 18.02
C GLY A 27 9.94 8.03 17.88
N VAL A 28 9.99 7.22 16.80
CA VAL A 28 9.00 6.18 16.55
C VAL A 28 9.57 4.81 16.95
N ALA A 29 8.93 4.16 17.92
CA ALA A 29 9.28 2.81 18.41
C ALA A 29 10.81 2.62 18.61
N VAL A 30 11.46 3.57 19.27
CA VAL A 30 12.92 3.73 19.35
C VAL A 30 13.61 2.43 19.75
N GLU A 31 13.23 1.82 20.89
CA GLU A 31 13.88 0.61 21.37
C GLU A 31 13.69 -0.59 20.43
N LYS A 32 12.51 -0.72 19.85
CA LYS A 32 12.24 -1.76 18.85
C LYS A 32 13.10 -1.60 17.59
N ASN A 33 13.31 -0.35 17.15
CA ASN A 33 14.14 -0.05 15.99
C ASN A 33 15.63 -0.26 16.29
N LYS A 34 16.12 0.10 17.48
CA LYS A 34 17.48 -0.23 17.94
C LYS A 34 17.69 -1.75 17.96
N THR A 35 16.79 -2.48 18.59
CA THR A 35 16.86 -3.95 18.64
C THR A 35 16.86 -4.54 17.22
N ALA A 36 16.01 -4.07 16.34
CA ALA A 36 15.98 -4.53 14.95
C ALA A 36 17.28 -4.18 14.19
N PHE A 37 17.93 -3.06 14.49
CA PHE A 37 19.22 -2.70 13.94
C PHE A 37 20.31 -3.68 14.40
N GLU A 38 20.40 -3.97 15.70
CA GLU A 38 21.37 -4.93 16.24
C GLU A 38 21.18 -6.34 15.68
N TRP A 39 19.94 -6.84 15.59
CA TRP A 39 19.67 -8.12 14.92
C TRP A 39 20.13 -8.14 13.47
N GLY A 40 20.06 -7.03 12.76
CA GLY A 40 20.61 -6.90 11.40
C GLY A 40 22.13 -7.07 11.38
N ARG A 41 22.83 -6.49 12.35
CA ARG A 41 24.29 -6.63 12.50
C ARG A 41 24.69 -8.10 12.77
N HIS A 42 24.01 -8.75 13.71
CA HIS A 42 24.24 -10.17 14.00
C HIS A 42 23.99 -11.04 12.78
N LEU A 43 22.91 -10.79 12.03
CA LEU A 43 22.59 -11.53 10.80
C LEU A 43 23.67 -11.38 9.72
N ALA A 44 24.33 -10.22 9.65
CA ALA A 44 25.42 -9.97 8.71
C ALA A 44 26.72 -10.69 9.11
N GLN A 45 26.92 -10.93 10.42
CA GLN A 45 28.11 -11.58 10.96
C GLN A 45 27.95 -13.10 10.97
N ASP A 46 26.85 -13.59 11.53
CA ASP A 46 26.56 -15.03 11.63
C ASP A 46 25.08 -15.30 11.33
N ARG A 47 24.83 -15.58 10.05
CA ARG A 47 23.49 -15.86 9.56
C ARG A 47 22.90 -17.15 10.13
N GLU A 48 23.72 -18.17 10.28
CA GLU A 48 23.26 -19.51 10.71
C GLU A 48 22.83 -19.48 12.17
N ALA A 49 23.62 -18.85 13.04
CA ALA A 49 23.27 -18.68 14.44
C ALA A 49 21.95 -17.91 14.61
N VAL A 50 21.76 -16.81 13.85
CA VAL A 50 20.53 -16.02 13.92
C VAL A 50 19.33 -16.80 13.41
N LEU A 51 19.46 -17.54 12.31
CA LEU A 51 18.38 -18.37 11.77
C LEU A 51 18.01 -19.51 12.71
N LYS A 52 18.99 -20.12 13.37
CA LYS A 52 18.77 -21.15 14.38
C LYS A 52 17.99 -20.62 15.59
N LEU A 53 18.29 -19.39 16.04
CA LEU A 53 17.55 -18.73 17.12
C LEU A 53 16.14 -18.33 16.70
N ALA A 54 15.95 -17.93 15.43
CA ALA A 54 14.65 -17.58 14.90
C ALA A 54 13.69 -18.78 14.78
N GLY A 55 14.23 -20.00 14.83
CA GLY A 55 13.48 -21.23 14.64
C GLY A 55 13.04 -21.43 13.19
N ASP A 56 12.55 -22.62 12.89
CA ASP A 56 11.90 -22.94 11.62
C ASP A 56 10.48 -22.37 11.59
N ALA A 57 10.37 -21.05 11.57
CA ALA A 57 9.10 -20.45 11.15
C ALA A 57 8.80 -20.95 9.73
N PRO A 58 7.63 -21.57 9.48
CA PRO A 58 7.29 -22.03 8.15
C PRO A 58 7.43 -20.83 7.23
N ARG A 59 8.42 -20.88 6.32
CA ARG A 59 8.50 -19.92 5.23
C ARG A 59 7.22 -20.10 4.42
N ALA A 60 6.27 -19.21 4.60
CA ALA A 60 5.21 -19.08 3.63
C ALA A 60 5.93 -18.98 2.28
N LYS A 61 5.72 -19.97 1.41
CA LYS A 61 6.22 -19.89 0.03
C LYS A 61 5.63 -18.59 -0.48
N ALA A 62 6.50 -17.61 -0.73
CA ALA A 62 6.06 -16.41 -1.40
C ALA A 62 5.55 -16.89 -2.77
N ASP A 63 4.25 -16.87 -2.95
CA ASP A 63 3.68 -17.07 -4.27
C ASP A 63 4.31 -16.01 -5.16
N VAL A 64 5.05 -16.44 -6.16
CA VAL A 64 5.60 -15.55 -7.17
C VAL A 64 4.40 -15.05 -7.97
N ILE A 65 3.83 -13.93 -7.52
CA ILE A 65 2.75 -13.27 -8.24
C ILE A 65 3.39 -12.67 -9.49
N ALA A 66 3.13 -13.29 -10.65
CA ALA A 66 3.54 -12.72 -11.92
C ALA A 66 2.98 -11.31 -12.06
N LEU A 67 3.83 -10.36 -12.44
CA LEU A 67 3.37 -9.00 -12.71
C LEU A 67 2.32 -9.04 -13.83
N PRO A 68 1.20 -8.32 -13.69
CA PRO A 68 0.18 -8.29 -14.72
C PRO A 68 0.74 -7.69 -16.01
N SER A 69 0.32 -8.21 -17.16
CA SER A 69 0.62 -7.60 -18.45
C SER A 69 0.08 -6.16 -18.51
N LEU A 70 0.62 -5.34 -19.41
CA LEU A 70 0.16 -3.97 -19.62
C LEU A 70 -1.34 -3.94 -19.95
N ASP A 71 -1.83 -4.85 -20.78
CA ASP A 71 -3.25 -4.93 -21.15
C ASP A 71 -4.12 -5.31 -19.93
N THR A 72 -3.65 -6.24 -19.11
CA THR A 72 -4.32 -6.58 -17.84
C THR A 72 -4.36 -5.38 -16.89
N LEU A 73 -3.27 -4.60 -16.84
CA LEU A 73 -3.21 -3.41 -16.01
C LEU A 73 -4.19 -2.34 -16.51
N ILE A 74 -4.26 -2.10 -17.82
CA ILE A 74 -5.21 -1.17 -18.45
C ILE A 74 -6.65 -1.60 -18.12
N ALA A 75 -7.01 -2.87 -18.35
CA ALA A 75 -8.33 -3.39 -18.08
C ALA A 75 -8.75 -3.15 -16.62
N ARG A 76 -7.91 -3.51 -15.65
CA ARG A 76 -8.17 -3.27 -14.22
C ARG A 76 -8.37 -1.79 -13.88
N ARG A 77 -7.68 -0.87 -14.57
CA ARG A 77 -7.86 0.58 -14.36
C ARG A 77 -9.13 1.11 -14.98
N VAL A 78 -9.52 0.59 -16.12
CA VAL A 78 -10.83 0.88 -16.74
C VAL A 78 -11.97 0.43 -15.83
N ASP A 79 -11.91 -0.79 -15.29
CA ASP A 79 -12.92 -1.31 -14.35
C ASP A 79 -13.00 -0.43 -13.09
N LEU A 80 -11.85 -0.06 -12.53
CA LEU A 80 -11.77 0.83 -11.37
C LEU A 80 -12.45 2.18 -11.65
N LEU A 81 -12.12 2.83 -12.77
CA LEU A 81 -12.65 4.16 -13.11
C LEU A 81 -14.13 4.10 -13.51
N THR A 82 -14.59 2.98 -14.08
CA THR A 82 -16.00 2.74 -14.33
C THR A 82 -16.78 2.63 -13.02
N ALA A 83 -16.24 1.91 -12.04
CA ALA A 83 -16.84 1.78 -10.72
C ALA A 83 -16.74 3.08 -9.89
N TYR A 84 -15.67 3.87 -10.10
CA TYR A 84 -15.45 5.14 -9.41
C TYR A 84 -16.47 6.20 -9.85
N GLN A 85 -16.72 6.31 -11.14
CA GLN A 85 -17.66 7.31 -11.67
C GLN A 85 -18.63 6.72 -12.71
N ASN A 86 -18.15 6.36 -13.91
CA ASN A 86 -18.95 5.73 -14.98
C ASN A 86 -18.06 5.30 -16.16
N ALA A 87 -18.70 4.64 -17.15
CA ALA A 87 -18.01 4.15 -18.33
C ALA A 87 -17.44 5.28 -19.23
N ALA A 88 -18.10 6.44 -19.29
CA ALA A 88 -17.60 7.59 -20.07
C ALA A 88 -16.28 8.12 -19.49
N TYR A 89 -16.20 8.25 -18.17
CA TYR A 89 -14.99 8.66 -17.49
C TYR A 89 -13.83 7.68 -17.70
N ALA A 90 -14.12 6.37 -17.63
CA ALA A 90 -13.13 5.35 -17.94
C ALA A 90 -12.69 5.38 -19.42
N ALA A 91 -13.57 5.77 -20.35
CA ALA A 91 -13.25 5.92 -21.76
C ALA A 91 -12.26 7.08 -22.00
N GLU A 92 -12.35 8.18 -21.27
CA GLU A 92 -11.38 9.29 -21.32
C GLU A 92 -9.97 8.81 -20.94
N PHE A 93 -9.87 8.05 -19.85
CA PHE A 93 -8.62 7.40 -19.46
C PHE A 93 -8.06 6.53 -20.58
N ARG A 94 -8.88 5.64 -21.13
CA ARG A 94 -8.48 4.74 -22.21
C ARG A 94 -7.98 5.50 -23.44
N ALA A 95 -8.67 6.56 -23.85
CA ALA A 95 -8.28 7.37 -24.99
C ALA A 95 -6.89 8.01 -24.83
N VAL A 96 -6.56 8.50 -23.62
CA VAL A 96 -5.23 9.04 -23.33
C VAL A 96 -4.17 7.94 -23.39
N VAL A 97 -4.43 6.78 -22.75
CA VAL A 97 -3.51 5.64 -22.72
C VAL A 97 -3.20 5.13 -24.12
N GLU A 98 -4.23 4.93 -24.97
CA GLU A 98 -4.04 4.42 -26.33
C GLU A 98 -3.27 5.41 -27.22
N ARG A 99 -3.48 6.70 -27.06
CA ARG A 99 -2.70 7.73 -27.76
C ARG A 99 -1.22 7.68 -27.38
N VAL A 100 -0.92 7.56 -26.08
CA VAL A 100 0.47 7.43 -25.59
C VAL A 100 1.08 6.13 -26.07
N ARG A 101 0.33 5.03 -26.00
CA ARG A 101 0.75 3.70 -26.45
C ARG A 101 1.15 3.71 -27.95
N ALA A 102 0.33 4.31 -28.78
CA ALA A 102 0.60 4.41 -30.21
C ALA A 102 1.86 5.25 -30.47
N ALA A 103 2.00 6.39 -29.80
CA ALA A 103 3.17 7.26 -29.95
C ALA A 103 4.48 6.58 -29.47
N GLU A 104 4.44 5.92 -28.32
CA GLU A 104 5.61 5.20 -27.79
C GLU A 104 6.01 4.03 -28.70
N ALA A 105 5.04 3.21 -29.12
CA ALA A 105 5.30 2.07 -29.98
C ALA A 105 5.94 2.46 -31.31
N ALA A 106 5.57 3.62 -31.87
CA ALA A 106 6.17 4.15 -33.09
C ALA A 106 7.66 4.53 -32.92
N VAL A 107 8.08 4.87 -31.70
CA VAL A 107 9.47 5.28 -31.40
C VAL A 107 10.33 4.10 -30.99
N VAL A 108 9.83 3.22 -30.10
CA VAL A 108 10.64 2.13 -29.53
C VAL A 108 10.69 0.88 -30.43
N GLY A 109 9.73 0.75 -31.33
CA GLY A 109 9.63 -0.41 -32.25
C GLY A 109 8.86 -1.60 -31.64
N ALA A 110 8.57 -2.58 -32.50
CA ALA A 110 7.79 -3.75 -32.14
C ALA A 110 8.50 -4.64 -31.11
N GLY A 111 7.73 -5.15 -30.12
CA GLY A 111 8.23 -6.09 -29.12
C GLY A 111 9.03 -5.45 -27.97
N GLN A 112 9.23 -4.15 -27.98
CA GLN A 112 9.90 -3.46 -26.88
C GLN A 112 8.93 -3.13 -25.74
N PRO A 113 9.42 -3.05 -24.49
CA PRO A 113 8.61 -2.64 -23.34
C PRO A 113 8.10 -1.21 -23.50
N LEU A 114 6.80 -1.01 -23.27
CA LEU A 114 6.15 0.30 -23.32
C LEU A 114 6.14 0.95 -21.92
N ALA A 115 7.32 1.36 -21.46
CA ALA A 115 7.54 1.86 -20.09
C ALA A 115 6.81 3.20 -19.83
N LEU A 116 6.76 4.10 -20.79
CA LEU A 116 6.03 5.36 -20.69
C LEU A 116 4.52 5.09 -20.59
N THR A 117 4.00 4.22 -21.42
CA THR A 117 2.57 3.83 -21.39
C THR A 117 2.23 3.22 -20.04
N GLU A 118 3.07 2.31 -19.51
CA GLU A 118 2.85 1.73 -18.18
C GLU A 118 2.86 2.81 -17.09
N ALA A 119 3.80 3.75 -17.13
CA ALA A 119 3.87 4.87 -16.20
C ALA A 119 2.61 5.74 -16.29
N VAL A 120 2.12 6.04 -17.48
CA VAL A 120 0.86 6.80 -17.70
C VAL A 120 -0.33 6.02 -17.13
N VAL A 121 -0.46 4.72 -17.41
CA VAL A 121 -1.54 3.89 -16.86
C VAL A 121 -1.58 3.95 -15.33
N ARG A 122 -0.43 3.82 -14.69
CA ARG A 122 -0.31 3.82 -13.22
C ARG A 122 -0.60 5.19 -12.60
N ASN A 123 -0.08 6.26 -13.18
CA ASN A 123 -0.17 7.58 -12.58
C ASN A 123 -1.47 8.31 -12.96
N LEU A 124 -1.91 8.26 -14.22
CA LEU A 124 -3.15 8.89 -14.65
C LEU A 124 -4.37 8.30 -13.91
N SER A 125 -4.46 6.95 -13.81
CA SER A 125 -5.55 6.32 -13.07
C SER A 125 -5.58 6.75 -11.60
N LYS A 126 -4.42 7.00 -11.00
CA LYS A 126 -4.28 7.46 -9.62
C LYS A 126 -4.75 8.90 -9.42
N LEU A 127 -4.52 9.76 -10.43
CA LEU A 127 -5.00 11.13 -10.44
C LEU A 127 -6.51 11.21 -10.72
N MET A 128 -7.02 10.31 -11.57
CA MET A 128 -8.44 10.27 -11.93
C MET A 128 -9.31 9.62 -10.83
N ALA A 129 -8.78 8.67 -10.04
CA ALA A 129 -9.48 8.08 -8.89
C ALA A 129 -8.99 8.71 -7.59
N TYR A 130 -9.47 9.91 -7.27
CA TYR A 130 -9.13 10.60 -6.04
C TYR A 130 -9.78 9.91 -4.84
N LYS A 131 -9.01 9.72 -3.77
CA LYS A 131 -9.50 9.11 -2.55
C LYS A 131 -10.15 10.17 -1.65
N ASP A 132 -11.43 10.39 -1.84
CA ASP A 132 -12.29 11.22 -1.01
C ASP A 132 -13.20 10.37 -0.10
N GLU A 133 -14.07 11.01 0.65
CA GLU A 133 -15.02 10.36 1.55
C GLU A 133 -16.05 9.50 0.82
N TYR A 134 -16.45 9.86 -0.40
CA TYR A 134 -17.40 9.11 -1.22
C TYR A 134 -16.76 7.81 -1.73
N GLU A 135 -15.55 7.89 -2.27
CA GLU A 135 -14.80 6.69 -2.70
C GLU A 135 -14.47 5.77 -1.51
N VAL A 136 -14.14 6.34 -0.35
CA VAL A 136 -13.94 5.55 0.88
C VAL A 136 -15.23 4.84 1.29
N ALA A 137 -16.37 5.52 1.22
CA ALA A 137 -17.67 4.92 1.53
C ALA A 137 -18.01 3.80 0.53
N ARG A 138 -17.84 4.05 -0.77
CA ARG A 138 -18.04 3.07 -1.83
C ARG A 138 -17.20 1.80 -1.60
N LEU A 139 -15.91 1.95 -1.34
CA LEU A 139 -14.99 0.82 -1.13
C LEU A 139 -15.34 -0.01 0.10
N TYR A 140 -15.77 0.61 1.20
CA TYR A 140 -16.16 -0.11 2.41
C TYR A 140 -17.54 -0.76 2.31
N THR A 141 -18.40 -0.29 1.41
CA THR A 141 -19.73 -0.88 1.17
C THR A 141 -19.75 -1.88 0.01
N ASP A 142 -18.63 -2.03 -0.70
CA ASP A 142 -18.48 -2.98 -1.79
C ASP A 142 -18.71 -4.42 -1.30
N PRO A 143 -19.62 -5.20 -1.93
CA PRO A 143 -19.83 -6.60 -1.58
C PRO A 143 -18.56 -7.44 -1.54
N ALA A 144 -17.62 -7.21 -2.49
CA ALA A 144 -16.36 -7.95 -2.53
C ALA A 144 -15.47 -7.68 -1.32
N PHE A 145 -15.54 -6.49 -0.70
CA PHE A 145 -14.87 -6.21 0.57
C PHE A 145 -15.49 -6.98 1.72
N LEU A 146 -16.82 -7.00 1.81
CA LEU A 146 -17.55 -7.72 2.86
C LEU A 146 -17.34 -9.24 2.75
N ASP A 147 -17.31 -9.79 1.54
CA ASP A 147 -17.04 -11.20 1.32
C ASP A 147 -15.62 -11.61 1.73
N LYS A 148 -14.65 -10.74 1.48
CA LYS A 148 -13.27 -10.95 1.99
C LYS A 148 -13.21 -10.96 3.52
N LEU A 149 -13.98 -10.11 4.18
CA LEU A 149 -14.04 -10.11 5.66
C LEU A 149 -14.66 -11.43 6.17
N ARG A 150 -15.76 -11.89 5.57
CA ARG A 150 -16.39 -13.16 5.93
C ARG A 150 -15.46 -14.36 5.71
N ALA A 151 -14.61 -14.30 4.67
CA ALA A 151 -13.63 -15.35 4.41
C ALA A 151 -12.45 -15.35 5.41
N GLN A 152 -12.18 -14.23 6.08
CA GLN A 152 -11.04 -14.07 7.00
C GLN A 152 -11.44 -14.23 8.47
N PHE A 153 -12.70 -13.94 8.82
CA PHE A 153 -13.19 -13.94 10.20
C PHE A 153 -14.38 -14.87 10.33
N GLU A 154 -14.40 -15.67 11.37
CA GLU A 154 -15.55 -16.50 11.72
C GLU A 154 -16.71 -15.62 12.21
N GLY A 155 -17.94 -15.93 11.76
CA GLY A 155 -19.15 -15.22 12.15
C GLY A 155 -19.52 -14.04 11.25
N GLU A 156 -20.52 -13.27 11.67
CA GLU A 156 -21.10 -12.17 10.90
C GLU A 156 -20.71 -10.78 11.44
N PRO A 157 -20.36 -9.83 10.54
CA PRO A 157 -20.10 -8.45 10.94
C PRO A 157 -21.30 -7.82 11.66
N GLY A 158 -21.06 -7.24 12.82
CA GLY A 158 -22.09 -6.57 13.61
C GLY A 158 -22.80 -7.46 14.63
N ARG A 159 -22.68 -8.79 14.52
CA ARG A 159 -23.18 -9.76 15.49
C ARG A 159 -22.04 -10.41 16.27
N ASP A 160 -21.11 -11.05 15.56
CA ASP A 160 -20.04 -11.85 16.17
C ASP A 160 -18.74 -11.06 16.28
N TYR A 161 -18.52 -10.07 15.40
CA TYR A 161 -17.43 -9.10 15.49
C TYR A 161 -17.86 -7.70 15.04
N GLN A 162 -17.10 -6.68 15.45
CA GLN A 162 -17.40 -5.28 15.12
C GLN A 162 -16.33 -4.69 14.20
N LEU A 163 -16.79 -4.01 13.14
CA LEU A 163 -15.93 -3.20 12.29
C LEU A 163 -15.78 -1.79 12.90
N ASN A 164 -14.54 -1.37 13.06
CA ASN A 164 -14.20 -0.01 13.44
C ASN A 164 -13.36 0.63 12.36
N PHE A 165 -13.65 1.89 12.04
CA PHE A 165 -13.02 2.64 10.99
C PHE A 165 -12.13 3.73 11.59
N TRP A 166 -10.88 3.82 11.12
CA TRP A 166 -9.97 4.88 11.54
C TRP A 166 -9.86 5.90 10.43
N LEU A 167 -10.60 7.00 10.57
CA LEU A 167 -10.76 8.03 9.56
C LEU A 167 -10.30 9.39 10.12
N ALA A 168 -9.90 10.27 9.21
CA ALA A 168 -9.59 11.66 9.52
C ALA A 168 -10.34 12.59 8.56
N PRO A 169 -11.68 12.73 8.70
CA PRO A 169 -12.47 13.57 7.80
C PRO A 169 -11.95 15.00 7.84
N PRO A 170 -11.66 15.64 6.69
CA PRO A 170 -11.01 16.95 6.66
C PRO A 170 -11.74 18.05 7.45
N MET A 171 -13.06 17.97 7.52
CA MET A 171 -13.90 18.97 8.20
C MET A 171 -13.95 18.81 9.74
N THR A 172 -13.68 17.61 10.27
CA THR A 172 -13.86 17.31 11.70
C THR A 172 -12.61 16.75 12.38
N ALA A 173 -11.60 16.35 11.64
CA ALA A 173 -10.39 15.80 12.20
C ALA A 173 -9.54 16.86 12.90
N LYS A 174 -9.07 16.53 14.09
CA LYS A 174 -8.09 17.34 14.82
C LYS A 174 -6.73 17.23 14.14
N ARG A 175 -5.92 18.26 14.32
CA ARG A 175 -4.50 18.25 13.89
C ARG A 175 -3.60 18.02 15.09
N ASP A 176 -2.52 17.29 14.88
CA ASP A 176 -1.45 17.17 15.87
C ASP A 176 -0.56 18.42 15.90
N GLU A 177 0.44 18.44 16.80
CA GLU A 177 1.41 19.54 16.94
C GLU A 177 2.22 19.80 15.67
N LYS A 178 2.30 18.81 14.75
CA LYS A 178 2.99 18.89 13.47
C LYS A 178 2.06 19.25 12.32
N GLY A 179 0.78 19.53 12.61
CA GLY A 179 -0.24 19.88 11.61
C GLY A 179 -0.86 18.70 10.86
N HIS A 180 -0.52 17.44 11.19
CA HIS A 180 -1.11 16.27 10.56
C HIS A 180 -2.50 15.98 11.10
N LEU A 181 -3.39 15.48 10.23
CA LEU A 181 -4.73 15.06 10.63
C LEU A 181 -4.66 13.81 11.52
N VAL A 182 -5.24 13.91 12.71
CA VAL A 182 -5.33 12.78 13.66
C VAL A 182 -6.50 11.90 13.30
N LYS A 183 -6.23 10.61 13.07
CA LYS A 183 -7.27 9.61 12.82
C LYS A 183 -8.09 9.37 14.08
N GLN A 184 -9.40 9.36 13.93
CA GLN A 184 -10.37 9.07 14.98
C GLN A 184 -11.05 7.73 14.71
N ARG A 185 -11.44 7.02 15.77
CA ARG A 185 -12.17 5.77 15.66
C ARG A 185 -13.66 6.03 15.48
N PHE A 186 -14.22 5.50 14.41
CA PHE A 186 -15.64 5.48 14.13
C PHE A 186 -16.17 4.05 14.30
N GLY A 187 -17.29 3.91 15.02
CA GLY A 187 -17.87 2.61 15.36
C GLY A 187 -18.70 2.00 14.24
N PRO A 188 -19.41 0.88 14.52
CA PRO A 188 -20.15 0.09 13.53
C PRO A 188 -21.23 0.87 12.77
N ASN A 189 -21.83 1.90 13.39
CA ASN A 189 -22.84 2.71 12.72
C ASN A 189 -22.33 3.51 11.52
N THR A 190 -21.02 3.68 11.39
CA THR A 190 -20.39 4.33 10.24
C THR A 190 -20.71 3.62 8.92
N MET A 191 -20.87 2.29 8.96
CA MET A 191 -21.28 1.52 7.78
C MET A 191 -22.68 1.94 7.27
N ARG A 192 -23.59 2.37 8.16
CA ARG A 192 -24.91 2.88 7.74
C ARG A 192 -24.80 4.23 7.05
N ILE A 193 -23.88 5.08 7.52
CA ILE A 193 -23.62 6.40 6.92
C ILE A 193 -23.00 6.19 5.53
N PHE A 194 -22.04 5.27 5.39
CA PHE A 194 -21.42 4.96 4.11
C PHE A 194 -22.40 4.45 3.04
N LYS A 195 -23.49 3.80 3.43
CA LYS A 195 -24.53 3.33 2.50
C LYS A 195 -25.44 4.44 1.98
N VAL A 196 -25.38 5.61 2.59
CA VAL A 196 -26.23 6.77 2.22
C VAL A 196 -25.42 7.82 1.44
N LEU A 197 -24.08 7.83 1.59
CA LEU A 197 -23.19 8.65 0.80
C LEU A 197 -23.03 8.12 -0.63
#